data_8bdf5571899845698e8ac44b312e78d9
#
_entry.id   8bdf5571899845698e8ac44b312e78d9
#
_cell.length_a   1.000
_cell.length_b   1.000
_cell.length_c   1.000
_cell.angle_alpha   90.00
_cell.angle_beta   90.00
_cell.angle_gamma   90.00
#
_symmetry.space_group_name_H-M   'P 1'
#
loop_
_entity.id
_entity.type
_entity.pdbx_description
1 polymer ?
#
loop_
_entity_poly.entity_id
_entity_poly.type
_entity_poly.pdbx_seq_one_letter_code
_entity_poly.pdbx_strand_id
1 'polypeptide(L)'
;MKTIKYKPKHQAAAQKACQKLDSTLVEHPRFCEIKKRIEGELLYPSDIRFLLIVGPTGVGKTRMLTTTKKMIEDMTELEVLANPGHIPSISLSVPLPSVGQRFSWNDFFCKYLDGLEAPEFSHAPALPKPDPRRNLQNTVTNALKHRKPTAVLLDEANHFASATKPKVLLDQTNRLKAFVDEAKTLHIGFGTYDAAKMASLSGQLTRRIEVIHFGRYRAEVEHDRKVFKAIIRNYQKHIPIAHHFDLPSHCAYLHERTIGCVGILKEWLKKALTHAYQE
;
A
#
# COMPACT_ATOMS: atom_id res chain seq x y z
N MET A 1 -35.06 -13.85 20.44
CA MET A 1 -34.29 -13.35 19.29
C MET A 1 -35.26 -12.82 18.26
N LYS A 2 -35.34 -11.49 18.02
CA LYS A 2 -36.17 -10.94 16.94
C LYS A 2 -35.41 -11.17 15.61
N THR A 3 -36.02 -11.95 14.73
CA THR A 3 -35.52 -12.18 13.39
C THR A 3 -35.55 -10.86 12.61
N ILE A 4 -34.40 -10.29 12.30
CA ILE A 4 -34.30 -9.05 11.52
C ILE A 4 -34.78 -9.39 10.11
N LYS A 5 -35.98 -8.91 9.74
CA LYS A 5 -36.51 -9.04 8.39
C LYS A 5 -35.79 -8.01 7.50
N TYR A 6 -34.78 -8.44 6.73
CA TYR A 6 -34.10 -7.62 5.75
C TYR A 6 -35.10 -7.14 4.67
N LYS A 7 -35.23 -5.82 4.52
CA LYS A 7 -35.99 -5.21 3.41
C LYS A 7 -35.02 -4.96 2.25
N PRO A 8 -35.18 -5.58 1.06
CA PRO A 8 -34.21 -5.47 -0.04
C PRO A 8 -33.89 -4.03 -0.49
N LYS A 9 -34.87 -3.13 -0.43
CA LYS A 9 -34.70 -1.70 -0.78
C LYS A 9 -33.73 -0.97 0.15
N HIS A 10 -33.75 -1.25 1.46
CA HIS A 10 -32.86 -0.65 2.44
C HIS A 10 -31.43 -1.17 2.28
N GLN A 11 -31.27 -2.44 1.91
CA GLN A 11 -29.96 -3.03 1.64
C GLN A 11 -29.26 -2.39 0.45
N ALA A 12 -29.97 -2.18 -0.66
CA ALA A 12 -29.43 -1.51 -1.85
C ALA A 12 -29.04 -0.05 -1.57
N ALA A 13 -29.87 0.68 -0.79
CA ALA A 13 -29.57 2.05 -0.38
C ALA A 13 -28.32 2.11 0.54
N ALA A 14 -28.23 1.22 1.53
CA ALA A 14 -27.07 1.09 2.42
C ALA A 14 -25.80 0.77 1.60
N GLN A 15 -25.87 -0.16 0.66
CA GLN A 15 -24.73 -0.53 -0.18
C GLN A 15 -24.26 0.65 -1.03
N LYS A 16 -25.17 1.38 -1.66
CA LYS A 16 -24.86 2.58 -2.45
C LYS A 16 -24.22 3.69 -1.59
N ALA A 17 -24.74 3.89 -0.38
CA ALA A 17 -24.18 4.85 0.58
C ALA A 17 -22.77 4.46 1.03
N CYS A 18 -22.54 3.18 1.32
CA CYS A 18 -21.21 2.65 1.66
C CYS A 18 -20.23 2.76 0.48
N GLN A 19 -20.66 2.47 -0.74
CA GLN A 19 -19.83 2.65 -1.95
C GLN A 19 -19.43 4.12 -2.15
N LYS A 20 -20.37 5.06 -1.94
CA LYS A 20 -20.07 6.49 -1.98
C LYS A 20 -19.02 6.87 -0.93
N LEU A 21 -19.14 6.38 0.29
CA LEU A 21 -18.14 6.62 1.33
C LEU A 21 -16.80 5.96 1.01
N ASP A 22 -16.81 4.78 0.38
CA ASP A 22 -15.58 4.08 -0.08
C ASP A 22 -14.85 4.84 -1.18
N SER A 23 -15.56 5.42 -2.13
CA SER A 23 -14.97 6.24 -3.20
C SER A 23 -14.44 7.57 -2.68
N THR A 24 -14.94 8.04 -1.51
CA THR A 24 -14.50 9.31 -0.93
C THR A 24 -13.05 9.19 -0.45
N LEU A 25 -12.18 10.00 -1.05
CA LEU A 25 -10.82 10.22 -0.58
C LEU A 25 -10.79 11.50 0.26
N VAL A 26 -10.51 11.35 1.54
CA VAL A 26 -10.24 12.50 2.42
C VAL A 26 -8.74 12.73 2.43
N GLU A 27 -8.27 13.64 1.60
CA GLU A 27 -6.87 14.06 1.62
C GLU A 27 -6.61 14.88 2.89
N HIS A 28 -5.92 14.27 3.82
CA HIS A 28 -5.53 14.89 5.08
C HIS A 28 -4.02 15.19 5.09
N PRO A 29 -3.52 16.12 5.95
CA PRO A 29 -2.15 16.62 5.87
C PRO A 29 -1.07 15.53 5.73
N ARG A 30 -1.10 14.49 6.56
CA ARG A 30 -0.13 13.38 6.48
C ARG A 30 -0.22 12.60 5.18
N PHE A 31 -1.42 12.42 4.65
CA PHE A 31 -1.61 11.80 3.34
C PHE A 31 -1.02 12.66 2.22
N CYS A 32 -1.30 13.96 2.23
CA CYS A 32 -0.77 14.91 1.25
C CYS A 32 0.75 15.01 1.31
N GLU A 33 1.34 14.99 2.50
CA GLU A 33 2.80 15.05 2.70
C GLU A 33 3.48 13.82 2.05
N ILE A 34 2.98 12.62 2.33
CA ILE A 34 3.54 11.39 1.73
C ILE A 34 3.34 11.37 0.23
N LYS A 35 2.14 11.76 -0.25
CA LYS A 35 1.84 11.85 -1.69
C LYS A 35 2.84 12.78 -2.39
N LYS A 36 3.08 13.97 -1.85
CA LYS A 36 4.06 14.93 -2.38
C LYS A 36 5.49 14.36 -2.36
N ARG A 37 5.87 13.61 -1.32
CA ARG A 37 7.19 13.01 -1.25
C ARG A 37 7.37 11.93 -2.32
N ILE A 38 6.35 11.08 -2.55
CA ILE A 38 6.34 10.09 -3.63
C ILE A 38 6.40 10.80 -4.99
N GLU A 39 5.55 11.79 -5.21
CA GLU A 39 5.49 12.58 -6.45
C GLU A 39 6.84 13.24 -6.76
N GLY A 40 7.48 13.82 -5.74
CA GLY A 40 8.82 14.40 -5.88
C GLY A 40 9.86 13.40 -6.35
N GLU A 41 9.85 12.17 -5.84
CA GLU A 41 10.79 11.12 -6.26
C GLU A 41 10.49 10.58 -7.66
N LEU A 42 9.22 10.56 -8.07
CA LEU A 42 8.82 10.16 -9.42
C LEU A 42 9.23 11.21 -10.47
N LEU A 43 9.06 12.50 -10.15
CA LEU A 43 9.38 13.60 -11.07
C LEU A 43 10.88 13.93 -11.11
N TYR A 44 11.55 13.82 -9.97
CA TYR A 44 12.96 14.16 -9.79
C TYR A 44 13.69 13.00 -9.10
N PRO A 45 13.96 11.90 -9.85
CA PRO A 45 14.58 10.70 -9.28
C PRO A 45 15.94 11.01 -8.63
N SER A 46 16.11 10.59 -7.39
CA SER A 46 17.36 10.66 -6.64
C SER A 46 18.11 9.31 -6.70
N ASP A 47 19.10 9.14 -5.81
CA ASP A 47 19.77 7.84 -5.62
C ASP A 47 18.93 6.82 -4.84
N ILE A 48 17.74 7.22 -4.37
CA ILE A 48 16.81 6.35 -3.66
C ILE A 48 16.23 5.34 -4.65
N ARG A 49 16.28 4.05 -4.27
CA ARG A 49 15.72 2.95 -5.05
C ARG A 49 14.54 2.29 -4.37
N PHE A 50 14.37 2.55 -3.06
CA PHE A 50 13.30 1.98 -2.28
C PHE A 50 12.73 3.03 -1.31
N LEU A 51 11.49 3.46 -1.55
CA LEU A 51 10.70 4.23 -0.58
C LEU A 51 9.89 3.25 0.28
N LEU A 52 10.10 3.24 1.57
CA LEU A 52 9.39 2.36 2.50
C LEU A 52 8.42 3.17 3.36
N ILE A 53 7.13 3.12 3.02
CA ILE A 53 6.07 3.78 3.77
C ILE A 53 5.59 2.86 4.89
N VAL A 54 5.92 3.21 6.13
CA VAL A 54 5.58 2.41 7.32
C VAL A 54 4.55 3.10 8.20
N GLY A 55 3.62 2.33 8.72
CA GLY A 55 2.60 2.85 9.63
C GLY A 55 1.68 1.77 10.16
N PRO A 56 0.84 2.08 11.16
CA PRO A 56 -0.06 1.10 11.75
C PRO A 56 -1.10 0.60 10.74
N THR A 57 -1.67 -0.55 11.03
CA THR A 57 -2.80 -1.06 10.25
C THR A 57 -3.97 -0.07 10.31
N GLY A 58 -4.63 0.15 9.17
CA GLY A 58 -5.76 1.05 9.08
C GLY A 58 -5.43 2.55 9.01
N VAL A 59 -4.15 2.95 8.84
CA VAL A 59 -3.79 4.37 8.67
C VAL A 59 -4.12 4.88 7.26
N GLY A 60 -4.24 3.99 6.26
CA GLY A 60 -4.56 4.36 4.87
C GLY A 60 -3.49 3.96 3.85
N LYS A 61 -2.55 3.05 4.18
CA LYS A 61 -1.46 2.62 3.28
C LYS A 61 -1.95 2.08 1.93
N THR A 62 -2.91 1.17 1.93
CA THR A 62 -3.49 0.60 0.69
C THR A 62 -4.18 1.68 -0.15
N ARG A 63 -4.77 2.69 0.49
CA ARG A 63 -5.33 3.85 -0.23
C ARG A 63 -4.23 4.69 -0.86
N MET A 64 -3.12 4.90 -0.16
CA MET A 64 -1.94 5.59 -0.70
C MET A 64 -1.38 4.83 -1.91
N LEU A 65 -1.23 3.51 -1.81
CA LEU A 65 -0.80 2.65 -2.91
C LEU A 65 -1.70 2.85 -4.15
N THR A 66 -3.02 2.76 -3.99
CA THR A 66 -3.98 2.96 -5.09
C THR A 66 -3.89 4.38 -5.69
N THR A 67 -3.70 5.39 -4.84
CA THR A 67 -3.53 6.79 -5.29
C THR A 67 -2.22 6.97 -6.05
N THR A 68 -1.13 6.35 -5.57
CA THR A 68 0.17 6.37 -6.24
C THR A 68 0.10 5.69 -7.61
N LYS A 69 -0.57 4.53 -7.69
CA LYS A 69 -0.79 3.83 -8.97
C LYS A 69 -1.47 4.74 -9.98
N LYS A 70 -2.60 5.34 -9.60
CA LYS A 70 -3.33 6.28 -10.47
C LYS A 70 -2.47 7.47 -10.89
N MET A 71 -1.72 8.05 -9.96
CA MET A 71 -0.82 9.18 -10.24
C MET A 71 0.24 8.81 -11.29
N ILE A 72 0.81 7.60 -11.23
CA ILE A 72 1.76 7.12 -12.23
C ILE A 72 1.07 6.91 -13.58
N GLU A 73 -0.14 6.31 -13.60
CA GLU A 73 -0.94 6.14 -14.81
C GLU A 73 -1.21 7.49 -15.49
N ASP A 74 -1.65 8.50 -14.72
CA ASP A 74 -1.92 9.85 -15.22
C ASP A 74 -0.63 10.53 -15.77
N MET A 75 0.52 10.31 -15.12
CA MET A 75 1.82 10.87 -15.53
C MET A 75 2.39 10.24 -16.82
N THR A 76 2.09 8.97 -17.08
CA THR A 76 2.70 8.17 -18.16
C THR A 76 1.75 7.89 -19.32
N GLU A 77 0.58 8.54 -19.36
CA GLU A 77 -0.45 8.32 -20.39
C GLU A 77 0.10 8.46 -21.80
N LEU A 78 0.87 9.52 -22.08
CA LEU A 78 1.48 9.76 -23.39
C LEU A 78 2.55 8.72 -23.76
N GLU A 79 3.30 8.22 -22.77
CA GLU A 79 4.31 7.19 -22.98
C GLU A 79 3.67 5.85 -23.34
N VAL A 80 2.57 5.50 -22.71
CA VAL A 80 1.79 4.29 -23.00
C VAL A 80 1.19 4.37 -24.41
N LEU A 81 0.66 5.54 -24.80
CA LEU A 81 0.12 5.75 -26.15
C LEU A 81 1.21 5.62 -27.21
N ALA A 82 2.42 6.10 -26.94
CA ALA A 82 3.56 6.01 -27.85
C ALA A 82 4.18 4.60 -27.91
N ASN A 83 4.10 3.85 -26.83
CA ASN A 83 4.65 2.50 -26.72
C ASN A 83 3.69 1.56 -25.96
N PRO A 84 2.86 0.78 -26.64
CA PRO A 84 1.93 -0.17 -26.01
C PRO A 84 2.60 -1.26 -25.17
N GLY A 85 3.90 -1.46 -25.31
CA GLY A 85 4.68 -2.37 -24.49
C GLY A 85 5.10 -1.81 -23.13
N HIS A 86 4.94 -0.50 -22.92
CA HIS A 86 5.25 0.17 -21.65
C HIS A 86 4.18 -0.14 -20.60
N ILE A 87 4.60 -0.51 -19.40
CA ILE A 87 3.72 -0.73 -18.25
C ILE A 87 3.99 0.40 -17.25
N PRO A 88 3.04 1.28 -16.96
CA PRO A 88 3.22 2.44 -16.06
C PRO A 88 3.76 2.07 -14.70
N SER A 89 3.13 1.11 -14.05
CA SER A 89 3.53 0.56 -12.77
C SER A 89 3.03 -0.86 -12.60
N ILE A 90 3.72 -1.64 -11.79
CA ILE A 90 3.20 -2.91 -11.31
C ILE A 90 2.88 -2.82 -9.82
N SER A 91 1.85 -3.53 -9.40
CA SER A 91 1.42 -3.57 -8.00
C SER A 91 1.28 -5.03 -7.58
N LEU A 92 2.01 -5.41 -6.53
CA LEU A 92 1.97 -6.78 -6.01
C LEU A 92 2.01 -6.80 -4.49
N SER A 93 1.38 -7.81 -3.89
CA SER A 93 1.50 -8.09 -2.48
C SER A 93 2.70 -8.99 -2.23
N VAL A 94 3.60 -8.57 -1.34
CA VAL A 94 4.76 -9.37 -0.93
C VAL A 94 4.27 -10.70 -0.31
N PRO A 95 4.75 -11.87 -0.78
CA PRO A 95 4.26 -13.15 -0.28
C PRO A 95 4.57 -13.32 1.21
N LEU A 96 3.58 -13.82 1.96
CA LEU A 96 3.75 -14.18 3.36
C LEU A 96 4.46 -15.54 3.43
N PRO A 97 5.58 -15.68 4.13
CA PRO A 97 6.19 -16.98 4.38
C PRO A 97 5.24 -17.91 5.14
N SER A 98 5.16 -19.16 4.77
CA SER A 98 4.45 -20.18 5.56
C SER A 98 5.09 -20.33 6.94
N VAL A 99 4.31 -20.78 7.93
CA VAL A 99 4.75 -20.93 9.32
C VAL A 99 6.00 -21.83 9.36
N GLY A 100 7.09 -21.32 9.94
CA GLY A 100 8.37 -22.03 10.05
C GLY A 100 9.22 -22.06 8.76
N GLN A 101 8.74 -21.48 7.67
CA GLN A 101 9.48 -21.41 6.41
C GLN A 101 10.21 -20.07 6.23
N ARG A 102 11.22 -20.10 5.36
CA ARG A 102 11.90 -18.87 4.92
C ARG A 102 11.09 -18.17 3.85
N PHE A 103 11.33 -16.87 3.69
CA PHE A 103 10.75 -16.08 2.61
C PHE A 103 11.02 -16.71 1.23
N SER A 104 9.97 -16.91 0.44
CA SER A 104 10.06 -17.50 -0.90
C SER A 104 10.36 -16.41 -1.95
N TRP A 105 11.61 -16.34 -2.35
CA TRP A 105 12.03 -15.46 -3.45
C TRP A 105 11.43 -15.89 -4.79
N ASN A 106 11.18 -17.19 -4.98
CA ASN A 106 10.56 -17.69 -6.20
C ASN A 106 9.14 -17.17 -6.35
N ASP A 107 8.31 -17.27 -5.29
CA ASP A 107 6.94 -16.73 -5.32
C ASP A 107 6.92 -15.22 -5.52
N PHE A 108 7.91 -14.53 -4.92
CA PHE A 108 8.07 -13.11 -5.11
C PHE A 108 8.37 -12.74 -6.57
N PHE A 109 9.32 -13.42 -7.20
CA PHE A 109 9.67 -13.18 -8.61
C PHE A 109 8.56 -13.62 -9.58
N CYS A 110 7.82 -14.70 -9.29
CA CYS A 110 6.65 -15.08 -10.07
C CYS A 110 5.60 -13.95 -10.08
N LYS A 111 5.28 -13.37 -8.92
CA LYS A 111 4.37 -12.21 -8.85
C LYS A 111 4.85 -11.00 -9.65
N TYR A 112 6.16 -10.78 -9.75
CA TYR A 112 6.70 -9.75 -10.64
C TYR A 112 6.41 -10.04 -12.09
N LEU A 113 6.64 -11.29 -12.54
CA LEU A 113 6.42 -11.70 -13.92
C LEU A 113 4.93 -11.61 -14.28
N ASP A 114 4.04 -11.99 -13.37
CA ASP A 114 2.59 -11.80 -13.53
C ASP A 114 2.24 -10.32 -13.70
N GLY A 115 2.76 -9.45 -12.85
CA GLY A 115 2.51 -8.01 -12.91
C GLY A 115 3.12 -7.32 -14.14
N LEU A 116 4.19 -7.87 -14.70
CA LEU A 116 4.85 -7.40 -15.92
C LEU A 116 4.22 -8.00 -17.20
N GLU A 117 3.16 -8.82 -17.06
CA GLU A 117 2.54 -9.52 -18.17
C GLU A 117 3.60 -10.25 -19.04
N ALA A 118 4.58 -10.85 -18.37
CA ALA A 118 5.62 -11.59 -19.04
C ALA A 118 5.04 -12.92 -19.56
N PRO A 119 5.39 -13.36 -20.78
CA PRO A 119 4.90 -14.63 -21.31
C PRO A 119 5.26 -15.76 -20.35
N GLU A 120 4.30 -16.67 -20.13
CA GLU A 120 4.49 -17.83 -19.25
C GLU A 120 5.72 -18.64 -19.66
N PHE A 121 6.64 -18.85 -18.72
CA PHE A 121 7.85 -19.66 -18.92
C PHE A 121 7.57 -21.17 -18.85
N SER A 122 6.31 -21.60 -18.95
CA SER A 122 5.87 -22.98 -18.87
C SER A 122 6.43 -23.90 -19.97
N HIS A 123 7.07 -23.34 -21.01
CA HIS A 123 7.55 -24.11 -22.16
C HIS A 123 9.00 -23.81 -22.56
N ALA A 124 9.85 -23.31 -21.65
CA ALA A 124 11.27 -23.21 -21.94
C ALA A 124 11.89 -24.62 -22.04
N PRO A 125 12.57 -24.96 -23.16
CA PRO A 125 13.26 -26.24 -23.25
C PRO A 125 14.30 -26.36 -22.14
N ALA A 126 14.44 -27.55 -21.57
CA ALA A 126 15.37 -27.88 -20.50
C ALA A 126 16.81 -27.58 -20.92
N LEU A 127 17.28 -26.36 -20.66
CA LEU A 127 18.69 -26.03 -20.72
C LEU A 127 19.43 -26.61 -19.53
N PRO A 128 20.73 -26.97 -19.67
CA PRO A 128 21.49 -27.61 -18.60
C PRO A 128 21.49 -26.73 -17.35
N LYS A 129 21.14 -27.33 -16.24
CA LYS A 129 20.73 -26.78 -14.93
C LYS A 129 21.62 -25.64 -14.42
N PRO A 130 21.29 -24.35 -14.72
CA PRO A 130 21.66 -23.25 -13.84
C PRO A 130 20.68 -23.24 -12.67
N ASP A 131 21.11 -22.70 -11.51
CA ASP A 131 20.25 -22.55 -10.33
C ASP A 131 18.90 -21.90 -10.75
N PRO A 132 17.75 -22.60 -10.62
CA PRO A 132 16.45 -22.09 -11.06
C PRO A 132 16.12 -20.74 -10.45
N ARG A 133 16.67 -20.43 -9.27
CA ARG A 133 16.47 -19.17 -8.53
C ARG A 133 17.15 -18.01 -9.22
N ARG A 134 18.32 -18.20 -9.80
CA ARG A 134 19.08 -17.19 -10.53
C ARG A 134 18.43 -16.84 -11.87
N ASN A 135 17.78 -17.81 -12.48
CA ASN A 135 17.04 -17.60 -13.73
C ASN A 135 15.83 -16.69 -13.53
N LEU A 136 15.01 -16.90 -12.47
CA LEU A 136 13.82 -16.07 -12.22
C LEU A 136 14.19 -14.60 -11.95
N GLN A 137 15.21 -14.35 -11.14
CA GLN A 137 15.66 -12.97 -10.88
C GLN A 137 16.12 -12.28 -12.18
N ASN A 138 16.95 -12.93 -12.98
CA ASN A 138 17.43 -12.40 -14.25
C ASN A 138 16.27 -12.14 -15.22
N THR A 139 15.28 -13.04 -15.25
CA THR A 139 14.09 -12.88 -16.07
C THR A 139 13.29 -11.66 -15.66
N VAL A 140 13.05 -11.47 -14.35
CA VAL A 140 12.37 -10.26 -13.83
C VAL A 140 13.15 -9.00 -14.19
N THR A 141 14.48 -9.00 -13.97
CA THR A 141 15.33 -7.83 -14.30
C THR A 141 15.27 -7.49 -15.78
N ASN A 142 15.27 -8.49 -16.67
CA ASN A 142 15.14 -8.27 -18.10
C ASN A 142 13.73 -7.78 -18.48
N ALA A 143 12.69 -8.36 -17.90
CA ALA A 143 11.32 -7.90 -18.13
C ALA A 143 11.12 -6.44 -17.67
N LEU A 144 11.68 -6.04 -16.52
CA LEU A 144 11.69 -4.65 -16.05
C LEU A 144 12.37 -3.70 -17.05
N LYS A 145 13.51 -4.12 -17.62
CA LYS A 145 14.21 -3.33 -18.66
C LYS A 145 13.41 -3.16 -19.95
N HIS A 146 12.61 -4.17 -20.32
CA HIS A 146 11.77 -4.12 -21.53
C HIS A 146 10.48 -3.35 -21.31
N ARG A 147 9.79 -3.61 -20.20
CA ARG A 147 8.49 -2.98 -19.87
C ARG A 147 8.65 -1.58 -19.27
N LYS A 148 9.83 -1.26 -18.71
CA LYS A 148 10.23 0.05 -18.15
C LYS A 148 9.21 0.69 -17.20
N PRO A 149 8.67 -0.04 -16.19
CA PRO A 149 7.73 0.58 -15.27
C PRO A 149 8.40 1.76 -14.54
N THR A 150 7.65 2.84 -14.36
CA THR A 150 8.10 4.02 -13.61
C THR A 150 8.35 3.67 -12.16
N ALA A 151 7.48 2.85 -11.57
CA ALA A 151 7.69 2.30 -10.23
C ALA A 151 7.03 0.93 -10.04
N VAL A 152 7.53 0.22 -9.03
CA VAL A 152 6.97 -1.04 -8.51
C VAL A 152 6.37 -0.77 -7.13
N LEU A 153 5.08 -1.05 -6.98
CA LEU A 153 4.33 -0.85 -5.74
C LEU A 153 4.20 -2.18 -4.99
N LEU A 154 4.73 -2.23 -3.76
CA LEU A 154 4.77 -3.44 -2.95
C LEU A 154 3.86 -3.27 -1.73
N ASP A 155 2.72 -3.95 -1.70
CA ASP A 155 1.90 -4.03 -0.48
C ASP A 155 2.45 -5.09 0.47
N GLU A 156 2.14 -4.96 1.76
CA GLU A 156 2.59 -5.86 2.83
C GLU A 156 4.12 -6.05 2.88
N ALA A 157 4.89 -4.97 2.66
CA ALA A 157 6.35 -5.00 2.68
C ALA A 157 6.95 -5.52 4.02
N ASN A 158 6.16 -5.55 5.10
CA ASN A 158 6.53 -6.18 6.37
C ASN A 158 6.81 -7.69 6.24
N HIS A 159 6.29 -8.37 5.20
CA HIS A 159 6.58 -9.78 4.98
C HIS A 159 8.06 -10.06 4.68
N PHE A 160 8.80 -9.09 4.15
CA PHE A 160 10.25 -9.21 4.05
C PHE A 160 10.94 -9.29 5.42
N ALA A 161 10.33 -8.69 6.46
CA ALA A 161 10.87 -8.65 7.81
C ALA A 161 10.35 -9.78 8.72
N SER A 162 9.63 -10.76 8.17
CA SER A 162 9.02 -11.86 8.94
C SER A 162 10.01 -12.86 9.53
N ALA A 163 11.31 -12.76 9.17
CA ALA A 163 12.34 -13.63 9.73
C ALA A 163 12.59 -13.33 11.22
N THR A 164 12.54 -14.37 12.05
CA THR A 164 12.76 -14.27 13.49
C THR A 164 14.25 -14.16 13.89
N LYS A 165 15.14 -14.68 13.03
CA LYS A 165 16.59 -14.68 13.29
C LYS A 165 17.25 -13.46 12.63
N PRO A 166 18.00 -12.62 13.37
CA PRO A 166 18.63 -11.40 12.83
C PRO A 166 19.50 -11.65 11.60
N LYS A 167 20.28 -12.74 11.59
CA LYS A 167 21.13 -13.11 10.45
C LYS A 167 20.30 -13.38 9.18
N VAL A 168 19.19 -14.08 9.32
CA VAL A 168 18.30 -14.40 8.17
C VAL A 168 17.67 -13.10 7.64
N LEU A 169 17.26 -12.20 8.53
CA LEU A 169 16.70 -10.92 8.16
C LEU A 169 17.74 -10.05 7.42
N LEU A 170 18.99 -10.05 7.90
CA LEU A 170 20.09 -9.34 7.23
C LEU A 170 20.34 -9.89 5.82
N ASP A 171 20.38 -11.22 5.66
CA ASP A 171 20.58 -11.87 4.36
C ASP A 171 19.43 -11.54 3.39
N GLN A 172 18.17 -11.56 3.87
CA GLN A 172 17.00 -11.16 3.09
C GLN A 172 17.07 -9.70 2.66
N THR A 173 17.45 -8.82 3.57
CA THR A 173 17.58 -7.39 3.32
C THR A 173 18.68 -7.10 2.28
N ASN A 174 19.83 -7.77 2.40
CA ASN A 174 20.93 -7.64 1.44
C ASN A 174 20.53 -8.15 0.05
N ARG A 175 19.77 -9.24 -0.02
CA ARG A 175 19.26 -9.78 -1.28
C ARG A 175 18.25 -8.84 -1.93
N LEU A 176 17.32 -8.28 -1.16
CA LEU A 176 16.37 -7.28 -1.66
C LEU A 176 17.11 -6.07 -2.23
N LYS A 177 18.13 -5.57 -1.49
CA LYS A 177 18.97 -4.47 -1.95
C LYS A 177 19.63 -4.77 -3.28
N ALA A 178 20.31 -5.91 -3.39
CA ALA A 178 21.00 -6.30 -4.61
C ALA A 178 20.03 -6.38 -5.80
N PHE A 179 18.83 -6.92 -5.58
CA PHE A 179 17.79 -7.00 -6.60
C PHE A 179 17.31 -5.60 -7.03
N VAL A 180 16.99 -4.72 -6.08
CA VAL A 180 16.50 -3.36 -6.37
C VAL A 180 17.56 -2.51 -7.07
N ASP A 181 18.84 -2.68 -6.70
CA ASP A 181 19.96 -2.01 -7.35
C ASP A 181 20.15 -2.48 -8.80
N GLU A 182 19.97 -3.77 -9.07
CA GLU A 182 20.05 -4.35 -10.41
C GLU A 182 18.85 -3.96 -11.28
N ALA A 183 17.65 -3.91 -10.70
CA ALA A 183 16.40 -3.55 -11.37
C ALA A 183 16.41 -2.10 -11.87
N LYS A 184 17.11 -1.19 -11.18
CA LYS A 184 17.17 0.26 -11.47
C LYS A 184 15.81 0.97 -11.54
N THR A 185 14.76 0.35 -11.05
CA THR A 185 13.40 0.86 -11.00
C THR A 185 13.10 1.29 -9.57
N LEU A 186 12.34 2.38 -9.38
CA LEU A 186 11.89 2.81 -8.06
C LEU A 186 10.93 1.79 -7.48
N HIS A 187 11.19 1.32 -6.26
CA HIS A 187 10.29 0.46 -5.50
C HIS A 187 9.64 1.26 -4.37
N ILE A 188 8.33 1.15 -4.22
CA ILE A 188 7.58 1.83 -3.17
C ILE A 188 6.88 0.76 -2.33
N GLY A 189 7.43 0.49 -1.15
CA GLY A 189 6.91 -0.52 -0.23
C GLY A 189 5.96 0.10 0.80
N PHE A 190 4.83 -0.54 1.03
CA PHE A 190 3.86 -0.20 2.06
C PHE A 190 3.80 -1.32 3.09
N GLY A 191 4.04 -1.02 4.37
CA GLY A 191 4.08 -2.05 5.40
C GLY A 191 3.81 -1.53 6.80
N THR A 192 3.78 -2.44 7.77
CA THR A 192 3.77 -2.10 9.20
C THR A 192 5.17 -1.69 9.65
N TYR A 193 5.30 -1.26 10.91
CA TYR A 193 6.59 -0.88 11.50
C TYR A 193 7.63 -2.00 11.49
N ASP A 194 7.21 -3.27 11.38
CA ASP A 194 8.15 -4.38 11.26
C ASP A 194 9.02 -4.25 10.01
N ALA A 195 8.49 -3.69 8.92
CA ALA A 195 9.27 -3.43 7.71
C ALA A 195 10.46 -2.49 7.96
N ALA A 196 10.35 -1.54 8.88
CA ALA A 196 11.43 -0.62 9.22
C ALA A 196 12.66 -1.31 9.81
N LYS A 197 12.51 -2.53 10.38
CA LYS A 197 13.64 -3.33 10.87
C LYS A 197 14.68 -3.61 9.78
N MET A 198 14.24 -3.71 8.52
CA MET A 198 15.16 -3.90 7.39
C MET A 198 16.12 -2.70 7.23
N ALA A 199 15.60 -1.48 7.37
CA ALA A 199 16.40 -0.27 7.22
C ALA A 199 17.43 -0.08 8.35
N SER A 200 17.13 -0.59 9.57
CA SER A 200 18.00 -0.44 10.73
C SER A 200 19.19 -1.41 10.76
N LEU A 201 19.14 -2.53 10.02
CA LEU A 201 20.15 -3.61 10.13
C LEU A 201 21.43 -3.37 9.33
N SER A 202 21.47 -2.40 8.44
CA SER A 202 22.62 -2.18 7.57
C SER A 202 22.86 -0.69 7.35
N GLY A 203 23.95 -0.17 7.93
CA GLY A 203 24.38 1.22 7.73
C GLY A 203 24.67 1.59 6.26
N GLN A 204 24.91 0.61 5.39
CA GLN A 204 25.08 0.83 3.95
C GLN A 204 23.73 0.91 3.19
N LEU A 205 22.62 0.44 3.80
CA LEU A 205 21.28 0.53 3.22
C LEU A 205 20.69 1.95 3.30
N THR A 206 21.15 2.77 4.25
CA THR A 206 20.63 4.10 4.55
C THR A 206 20.69 5.09 3.36
N ARG A 207 21.52 4.84 2.37
CA ARG A 207 21.64 5.76 1.20
C ARG A 207 20.63 5.49 0.08
N ARG A 208 20.04 4.29 0.01
CA ARG A 208 19.15 3.87 -1.09
C ARG A 208 17.73 3.50 -0.65
N ILE A 209 17.53 3.38 0.67
CA ILE A 209 16.21 3.16 1.26
C ILE A 209 15.85 4.38 2.09
N GLU A 210 14.75 5.01 1.77
CA GLU A 210 14.15 6.05 2.59
C GLU A 210 12.91 5.48 3.29
N VAL A 211 12.85 5.66 4.61
CA VAL A 211 11.70 5.25 5.42
C VAL A 211 10.83 6.46 5.70
N ILE A 212 9.59 6.41 5.25
CA ILE A 212 8.59 7.45 5.46
C ILE A 212 7.57 6.96 6.46
N HIS A 213 7.34 7.74 7.50
CA HIS A 213 6.44 7.38 8.58
C HIS A 213 5.02 7.88 8.32
N PHE A 214 4.09 6.95 8.03
CA PHE A 214 2.67 7.24 7.92
C PHE A 214 1.98 7.00 9.27
N GLY A 215 2.12 7.96 10.18
CA GLY A 215 1.62 7.86 11.53
C GLY A 215 0.11 8.09 11.68
N ARG A 216 -0.46 7.55 12.77
CA ARG A 216 -1.82 7.86 13.23
C ARG A 216 -1.87 9.26 13.85
N TYR A 217 -3.04 9.86 13.93
CA TYR A 217 -3.27 11.09 14.70
C TYR A 217 -3.31 10.77 16.20
N ARG A 218 -2.61 11.57 17.01
CA ARG A 218 -2.43 11.33 18.45
C ARG A 218 -3.34 12.24 19.26
N ALA A 219 -4.03 11.66 20.27
CA ALA A 219 -4.97 12.41 21.10
C ALA A 219 -4.28 13.45 22.00
N GLU A 220 -3.07 13.16 22.42
CA GLU A 220 -2.26 14.03 23.27
C GLU A 220 -1.71 15.27 22.54
N VAL A 221 -1.69 15.27 21.19
CA VAL A 221 -1.21 16.36 20.37
C VAL A 221 -2.38 17.23 19.93
N GLU A 222 -2.42 18.50 20.33
CA GLU A 222 -3.52 19.42 20.02
C GLU A 222 -3.74 19.59 18.51
N HIS A 223 -2.67 19.75 17.74
CA HIS A 223 -2.72 19.84 16.28
C HIS A 223 -3.39 18.61 15.67
N ASP A 224 -2.99 17.40 16.10
CA ASP A 224 -3.55 16.15 15.62
C ASP A 224 -5.05 16.03 15.91
N ARG A 225 -5.49 16.46 17.11
CA ARG A 225 -6.92 16.51 17.45
C ARG A 225 -7.71 17.42 16.53
N LYS A 226 -7.18 18.62 16.24
CA LYS A 226 -7.82 19.58 15.34
C LYS A 226 -7.95 19.00 13.92
N VAL A 227 -6.88 18.37 13.41
CA VAL A 227 -6.88 17.73 12.10
C VAL A 227 -7.84 16.55 12.07
N PHE A 228 -7.81 15.67 13.07
CA PHE A 228 -8.71 14.51 13.13
C PHE A 228 -10.19 14.93 13.20
N LYS A 229 -10.51 15.98 13.94
CA LYS A 229 -11.85 16.58 13.96
C LYS A 229 -12.26 17.12 12.58
N ALA A 230 -11.35 17.73 11.84
CA ALA A 230 -11.59 18.19 10.48
C ALA A 230 -11.83 17.03 9.50
N ILE A 231 -11.12 15.91 9.66
CA ILE A 231 -11.33 14.67 8.90
C ILE A 231 -12.73 14.11 9.15
N ILE A 232 -13.16 14.04 10.41
CA ILE A 232 -14.52 13.58 10.78
C ILE A 232 -15.57 14.47 10.12
N ARG A 233 -15.39 15.81 10.17
CA ARG A 233 -16.30 16.79 9.54
C ARG A 233 -16.36 16.58 8.02
N ASN A 234 -15.24 16.24 7.40
CA ASN A 234 -15.19 15.96 5.96
C ASN A 234 -15.99 14.68 5.64
N TYR A 235 -15.80 13.60 6.37
CA TYR A 235 -16.59 12.37 6.18
C TYR A 235 -18.09 12.61 6.39
N GLN A 236 -18.49 13.40 7.40
CA GLN A 236 -19.89 13.72 7.66
C GLN A 236 -20.58 14.34 6.45
N LYS A 237 -19.90 15.20 5.69
CA LYS A 237 -20.46 15.83 4.46
C LYS A 237 -20.82 14.82 3.38
N HIS A 238 -20.19 13.62 3.40
CA HIS A 238 -20.40 12.59 2.39
C HIS A 238 -21.36 11.47 2.85
N ILE A 239 -21.81 11.52 4.10
CA ILE A 239 -22.80 10.58 4.64
C ILE A 239 -24.19 10.98 4.17
N PRO A 240 -24.89 10.15 3.36
CA PRO A 240 -26.17 10.53 2.74
C PRO A 240 -27.36 10.21 3.67
N ILE A 241 -27.33 10.69 4.91
CA ILE A 241 -28.45 10.56 5.87
C ILE A 241 -28.93 11.97 6.21
N ALA A 242 -30.26 12.15 6.35
CA ALA A 242 -30.85 13.42 6.79
C ALA A 242 -30.40 13.71 8.24
N HIS A 243 -29.72 14.84 8.42
CA HIS A 243 -28.82 15.03 9.55
C HIS A 243 -29.44 15.79 10.69
N HIS A 244 -29.51 15.12 11.83
CA HIS A 244 -29.66 15.78 13.13
C HIS A 244 -28.50 15.40 14.08
N PHE A 245 -27.33 14.96 13.56
CA PHE A 245 -26.20 14.56 14.39
C PHE A 245 -24.90 15.31 13.99
N ASP A 246 -24.08 15.61 14.99
CA ASP A 246 -22.78 16.29 14.83
C ASP A 246 -21.65 15.32 15.18
N LEU A 247 -21.13 14.58 14.18
CA LEU A 247 -20.00 13.66 14.39
C LEU A 247 -18.76 14.35 14.96
N PRO A 248 -18.37 15.58 14.55
CA PRO A 248 -17.27 16.30 15.16
C PRO A 248 -17.38 16.55 16.66
N SER A 249 -18.58 16.64 17.23
CA SER A 249 -18.76 16.74 18.70
C SER A 249 -18.32 15.48 19.44
N HIS A 250 -18.39 14.31 18.76
CA HIS A 250 -17.98 13.01 19.28
C HIS A 250 -16.51 12.65 18.94
N CYS A 251 -15.69 13.66 18.61
CA CYS A 251 -14.30 13.46 18.15
C CYS A 251 -13.46 12.63 19.13
N ALA A 252 -13.57 12.88 20.44
CA ALA A 252 -12.81 12.14 21.45
C ALA A 252 -13.19 10.65 21.47
N TYR A 253 -14.48 10.34 21.43
CA TYR A 253 -14.98 8.96 21.37
C TYR A 253 -14.54 8.24 20.09
N LEU A 254 -14.69 8.90 18.93
CA LEU A 254 -14.27 8.34 17.65
C LEU A 254 -12.76 8.13 17.59
N HIS A 255 -11.98 9.05 18.17
CA HIS A 255 -10.54 8.92 18.23
C HIS A 255 -10.12 7.71 19.08
N GLU A 256 -10.73 7.53 20.25
CA GLU A 256 -10.47 6.39 21.12
C GLU A 256 -10.75 5.05 20.41
N ARG A 257 -11.92 4.93 19.74
CA ARG A 257 -12.33 3.70 19.03
C ARG A 257 -11.52 3.39 17.79
N THR A 258 -10.94 4.40 17.19
CA THR A 258 -10.16 4.26 15.94
C THR A 258 -8.65 4.44 16.13
N ILE A 259 -8.26 4.72 17.37
CA ILE A 259 -6.86 4.98 17.76
C ILE A 259 -6.24 6.09 16.87
N GLY A 260 -7.05 7.01 16.36
CA GLY A 260 -6.62 8.07 15.44
C GLY A 260 -6.21 7.58 14.05
N CYS A 261 -6.57 6.36 13.65
CA CYS A 261 -6.33 5.80 12.31
C CYS A 261 -7.49 6.15 11.38
N VAL A 262 -7.22 6.87 10.29
CA VAL A 262 -8.25 7.39 9.37
C VAL A 262 -8.97 6.27 8.62
N GLY A 263 -8.27 5.21 8.23
CA GLY A 263 -8.89 4.05 7.59
C GLY A 263 -9.81 3.28 8.52
N ILE A 264 -9.42 3.12 9.81
CA ILE A 264 -10.30 2.50 10.82
C ILE A 264 -11.54 3.36 11.03
N LEU A 265 -11.39 4.70 11.10
CA LEU A 265 -12.53 5.63 11.19
C LEU A 265 -13.50 5.42 10.03
N LYS A 266 -13.00 5.35 8.80
CA LYS A 266 -13.81 5.13 7.61
C LYS A 266 -14.58 3.80 7.69
N GLU A 267 -13.93 2.71 8.04
CA GLU A 267 -14.57 1.40 8.19
C GLU A 267 -15.61 1.38 9.32
N TRP A 268 -15.33 2.08 10.41
CA TRP A 268 -16.26 2.24 11.51
C TRP A 268 -17.52 3.01 11.07
N LEU A 269 -17.35 4.11 10.33
CA LEU A 269 -18.45 4.91 9.79
C LEU A 269 -19.28 4.13 8.77
N LYS A 270 -18.67 3.30 7.93
CA LYS A 270 -19.38 2.39 7.01
C LYS A 270 -20.27 1.40 7.76
N LYS A 271 -19.75 0.77 8.82
CA LYS A 271 -20.54 -0.15 9.66
C LYS A 271 -21.71 0.55 10.32
N ALA A 272 -21.48 1.74 10.89
CA ALA A 272 -22.52 2.55 11.50
C ALA A 272 -23.60 2.95 10.47
N LEU A 273 -23.18 3.34 9.27
CA LEU A 273 -24.06 3.69 8.16
C LEU A 273 -24.94 2.48 7.73
N THR A 274 -24.33 1.31 7.60
CA THR A 274 -25.05 0.08 7.28
C THR A 274 -26.12 -0.22 8.35
N HIS A 275 -25.79 -0.03 9.62
CA HIS A 275 -26.72 -0.23 10.73
C HIS A 275 -27.90 0.73 10.68
N ALA A 276 -27.63 2.02 10.44
CA ALA A 276 -28.64 3.07 10.37
C ALA A 276 -29.66 2.87 9.23
N TYR A 277 -29.32 2.12 8.18
CA TYR A 277 -30.27 1.77 7.10
C TYR A 277 -31.06 0.48 7.42
N GLN A 278 -30.73 -0.24 8.49
CA GLN A 278 -31.44 -1.45 8.92
C GLN A 278 -32.53 -1.16 9.95
N GLU A 279 -32.42 -0.05 10.65
CA GLU A 279 -33.44 0.46 11.59
C GLU A 279 -34.49 1.32 10.86
#